data_1a7d2fa68fe20772a9ed87bfffe4d678
#
_entry.id   1a7d2fa68fe20772a9ed87bfffe4d678
#
_cell.length_a   1.000
_cell.length_b   1.000
_cell.length_c   1.000
_cell.angle_alpha   90.00
_cell.angle_beta   90.00
_cell.angle_gamma   90.00
#
_symmetry.space_group_name_H-M   'P 1'
#
loop_
_entity.id
_entity.type
_entity.pdbx_description
1 polymer ?
#
loop_
_entity_poly.entity_id
_entity_poly.type
_entity_poly.pdbx_seq_one_letter_code
_entity_poly.pdbx_strand_id
1 'polypeptide(L)'
;MDALELLLGRDSAVKLQEPGPGEKDLDVIFTSALRAPDHGRLRPWRFIVIANDKRERFGDLTAELLRSRQPDATPEMLARERAKALRAPVIVVAAARIKPSDKIPEVEQIISAGAAAQNIMLAAHALGYGAMWRTGAPAYDPALKQALGLESTDAIIGIIYLGTRSGGSAAAPARPVPGDFVEHWHG
;
A
#
# COMPACT_ATOMS: atom_id res chain seq x y z
N MET A 1 -1.11 -19.22 -13.70
CA MET A 1 -2.20 -18.72 -12.82
C MET A 1 -3.23 -18.05 -13.71
N ASP A 2 -4.46 -18.50 -13.67
CA ASP A 2 -5.54 -17.82 -14.37
C ASP A 2 -6.07 -16.62 -13.57
N ALA A 3 -6.98 -15.83 -14.15
CA ALA A 3 -7.47 -14.59 -13.51
C ALA A 3 -8.28 -14.86 -12.24
N LEU A 4 -9.05 -15.95 -12.17
CA LEU A 4 -9.83 -16.29 -10.99
C LEU A 4 -8.93 -16.85 -9.88
N GLU A 5 -7.97 -17.68 -10.23
CA GLU A 5 -6.94 -18.16 -9.28
C GLU A 5 -6.20 -16.96 -8.65
N LEU A 6 -5.83 -15.95 -9.45
CA LEU A 6 -5.19 -14.73 -8.97
C LEU A 6 -6.06 -13.99 -7.97
N LEU A 7 -7.31 -13.71 -8.33
CA LEU A 7 -8.24 -12.93 -7.52
C LEU A 7 -8.61 -13.66 -6.22
N LEU A 8 -8.85 -14.97 -6.32
CA LEU A 8 -9.23 -15.80 -5.19
C LEU A 8 -8.04 -16.27 -4.36
N GLY A 9 -6.85 -16.36 -4.96
CA GLY A 9 -5.62 -16.82 -4.32
C GLY A 9 -4.86 -15.75 -3.54
N ARG A 10 -4.97 -14.47 -3.93
CA ARG A 10 -4.23 -13.40 -3.27
C ARG A 10 -4.59 -13.28 -1.77
N ASP A 11 -3.58 -13.28 -0.96
CA ASP A 11 -3.65 -13.00 0.47
C ASP A 11 -2.57 -11.98 0.90
N SER A 12 -2.60 -11.56 2.15
CA SER A 12 -1.58 -10.69 2.74
C SER A 12 -0.44 -11.51 3.32
N ALA A 13 0.79 -11.24 2.88
CA ALA A 13 1.98 -11.92 3.37
C ALA A 13 2.42 -11.33 4.73
N VAL A 14 2.41 -12.14 5.78
CA VAL A 14 2.78 -11.70 7.14
C VAL A 14 4.27 -11.43 7.27
N LYS A 15 5.10 -12.25 6.60
CA LYS A 15 6.57 -12.16 6.62
C LYS A 15 7.10 -12.05 5.20
N LEU A 16 7.97 -11.10 4.98
CA LEU A 16 8.61 -10.82 3.72
C LEU A 16 10.13 -10.76 3.90
N GLN A 17 10.86 -11.20 2.89
CA GLN A 17 12.33 -11.20 2.86
C GLN A 17 12.86 -10.89 1.48
N GLU A 18 14.17 -10.72 1.36
CA GLU A 18 14.86 -10.64 0.08
C GLU A 18 14.72 -11.96 -0.72
N PRO A 19 14.77 -11.91 -2.06
CA PRO A 19 14.79 -10.69 -2.85
C PRO A 19 13.41 -10.03 -2.94
N GLY A 20 13.40 -8.71 -3.11
CA GLY A 20 12.22 -7.97 -3.53
C GLY A 20 12.06 -7.94 -5.06
N PRO A 21 10.97 -7.38 -5.59
CA PRO A 21 10.81 -7.15 -7.02
C PRO A 21 11.91 -6.21 -7.53
N GLY A 22 12.60 -6.62 -8.59
CA GLY A 22 13.56 -5.81 -9.32
C GLY A 22 12.88 -4.78 -10.23
N GLU A 23 13.67 -3.95 -10.92
CA GLU A 23 13.14 -2.86 -11.77
C GLU A 23 12.12 -3.35 -12.80
N LYS A 24 12.42 -4.43 -13.51
CA LYS A 24 11.51 -5.00 -14.52
C LYS A 24 10.17 -5.45 -13.93
N ASP A 25 10.21 -6.08 -12.75
CA ASP A 25 8.99 -6.54 -12.08
C ASP A 25 8.21 -5.34 -11.52
N LEU A 26 8.89 -4.33 -11.00
CA LEU A 26 8.27 -3.08 -10.56
C LEU A 26 7.58 -2.37 -11.73
N ASP A 27 8.18 -2.34 -12.92
CA ASP A 27 7.56 -1.78 -14.12
C ASP A 27 6.25 -2.51 -14.49
N VAL A 28 6.24 -3.84 -14.43
CA VAL A 28 5.02 -4.64 -14.64
C VAL A 28 3.98 -4.33 -13.56
N ILE A 29 4.39 -4.28 -12.30
CA ILE A 29 3.50 -3.97 -11.16
C ILE A 29 2.87 -2.59 -11.33
N PHE A 30 3.65 -1.57 -11.65
CA PHE A 30 3.12 -0.21 -11.82
C PHE A 30 2.29 -0.06 -13.09
N THR A 31 2.69 -0.70 -14.19
CA THR A 31 1.86 -0.73 -15.42
C THR A 31 0.49 -1.33 -15.13
N SER A 32 0.43 -2.39 -14.34
CA SER A 32 -0.82 -3.00 -13.88
C SER A 32 -1.63 -2.07 -12.97
N ALA A 33 -0.96 -1.35 -12.07
CA ALA A 33 -1.60 -0.36 -11.19
C ALA A 33 -2.28 0.75 -11.99
N LEU A 34 -1.66 1.22 -13.07
CA LEU A 34 -2.19 2.26 -13.94
C LEU A 34 -3.42 1.82 -14.77
N ARG A 35 -3.84 0.54 -14.67
CA ARG A 35 -5.09 0.04 -15.25
C ARG A 35 -6.32 0.24 -14.35
N ALA A 36 -6.14 0.81 -13.17
CA ALA A 36 -7.26 1.15 -12.29
C ALA A 36 -8.28 2.06 -13.01
N PRO A 37 -9.58 1.88 -12.76
CA PRO A 37 -10.62 2.79 -13.25
C PRO A 37 -10.35 4.22 -12.80
N ASP A 38 -10.53 5.18 -13.69
CA ASP A 38 -10.21 6.59 -13.45
C ASP A 38 -11.23 7.48 -14.14
N HIS A 39 -12.18 7.99 -13.39
CA HIS A 39 -13.20 8.91 -13.90
C HIS A 39 -12.52 10.20 -14.41
N GLY A 40 -12.85 10.58 -15.62
CA GLY A 40 -12.33 11.79 -16.27
C GLY A 40 -10.83 11.79 -16.56
N ARG A 41 -10.15 10.68 -16.42
CA ARG A 41 -8.71 10.51 -16.67
C ARG A 41 -7.86 11.50 -15.87
N LEU A 42 -8.21 11.72 -14.61
CA LEU A 42 -7.47 12.61 -13.71
C LEU A 42 -6.10 12.06 -13.33
N ARG A 43 -5.90 10.74 -13.40
CA ARG A 43 -4.64 10.05 -13.06
C ARG A 43 -4.13 10.47 -11.68
N PRO A 44 -4.95 10.23 -10.63
CA PRO A 44 -4.64 10.74 -9.29
C PRO A 44 -3.50 9.98 -8.61
N TRP A 45 -3.16 8.81 -9.12
CA TRP A 45 -2.20 7.90 -8.49
C TRP A 45 -0.80 8.50 -8.38
N ARG A 46 -0.17 8.29 -7.24
CA ARG A 46 1.27 8.49 -7.02
C ARG A 46 1.80 7.29 -6.26
N PHE A 47 2.94 6.79 -6.72
CA PHE A 47 3.64 5.68 -6.09
C PHE A 47 5.05 6.13 -5.74
N ILE A 48 5.38 6.06 -4.45
CA ILE A 48 6.71 6.43 -3.94
C ILE A 48 7.37 5.14 -3.51
N VAL A 49 8.46 4.78 -4.21
CA VAL A 49 9.21 3.54 -3.96
C VAL A 49 10.34 3.82 -2.98
N ILE A 50 10.40 3.02 -1.94
CA ILE A 50 11.42 3.09 -0.88
C ILE A 50 12.08 1.71 -0.82
N ALA A 51 13.33 1.62 -1.23
CA ALA A 51 14.12 0.40 -1.29
C ALA A 51 15.57 0.66 -0.86
N ASN A 52 16.34 -0.39 -0.67
CA ASN A 52 17.74 -0.35 -0.30
C ASN A 52 17.99 0.47 0.99
N ASP A 53 18.99 1.33 1.01
CA ASP A 53 19.34 2.23 2.13
C ASP A 53 18.25 3.25 2.49
N LYS A 54 17.34 3.54 1.55
CA LYS A 54 16.24 4.47 1.79
C LYS A 54 15.22 3.93 2.82
N ARG A 55 15.17 2.62 3.02
CA ARG A 55 14.29 2.00 4.02
C ARG A 55 14.68 2.42 5.45
N GLU A 56 15.99 2.44 5.75
CA GLU A 56 16.47 2.88 7.06
C GLU A 56 16.11 4.35 7.31
N ARG A 57 16.34 5.22 6.33
CA ARG A 57 15.97 6.64 6.41
C ARG A 57 14.46 6.83 6.59
N PHE A 58 13.66 6.02 5.92
CA PHE A 58 12.22 6.04 6.09
C PHE A 58 11.80 5.58 7.50
N GLY A 59 12.49 4.57 8.04
CA GLY A 59 12.32 4.12 9.42
C GLY A 59 12.66 5.22 10.43
N ASP A 60 13.77 5.93 10.21
CA ASP A 60 14.18 7.06 11.05
C ASP A 60 13.13 8.17 11.02
N LEU A 61 12.66 8.54 9.83
CA LEU A 61 11.60 9.53 9.64
C LEU A 61 10.32 9.13 10.41
N THR A 62 9.84 7.91 10.25
CA THR A 62 8.60 7.49 10.92
C THR A 62 8.74 7.42 12.44
N ALA A 63 9.93 7.07 12.96
CA ALA A 63 10.23 7.10 14.39
C ALA A 63 10.25 8.55 14.92
N GLU A 64 10.80 9.49 14.17
CA GLU A 64 10.82 10.90 14.53
C GLU A 64 9.42 11.50 14.53
N LEU A 65 8.60 11.18 13.55
CA LEU A 65 7.18 11.54 13.51
C LEU A 65 6.39 10.95 14.68
N LEU A 66 6.71 9.71 15.09
CA LEU A 66 6.12 9.14 16.30
C LEU A 66 6.51 9.95 17.53
N ARG A 67 7.79 10.30 17.68
CA ARG A 67 8.27 11.13 18.81
C ARG A 67 7.57 12.48 18.86
N SER A 68 7.34 13.10 17.70
CA SER A 68 6.64 14.40 17.63
C SER A 68 5.18 14.30 18.07
N ARG A 69 4.51 13.17 17.75
CA ARG A 69 3.11 12.93 18.16
C ARG A 69 2.99 12.44 19.61
N GLN A 70 3.99 11.75 20.09
CA GLN A 70 4.06 11.16 21.43
C GLN A 70 5.42 11.51 22.07
N PRO A 71 5.54 12.68 22.71
CA PRO A 71 6.79 13.10 23.35
C PRO A 71 7.29 12.16 24.46
N ASP A 72 6.39 11.37 25.04
CA ASP A 72 6.64 10.34 26.02
C ASP A 72 6.94 8.94 25.43
N ALA A 73 7.07 8.83 24.10
CA ALA A 73 7.41 7.57 23.44
C ALA A 73 8.76 7.04 23.95
N THR A 74 8.76 5.79 24.40
CA THR A 74 9.97 5.15 24.92
C THR A 74 10.95 4.82 23.78
N PRO A 75 12.26 4.65 24.08
CA PRO A 75 13.23 4.19 23.08
C PRO A 75 12.81 2.91 22.37
N GLU A 76 12.17 1.98 23.08
CA GLU A 76 11.69 0.71 22.52
C GLU A 76 10.54 0.94 21.53
N MET A 77 9.63 1.89 21.80
CA MET A 77 8.56 2.26 20.88
C MET A 77 9.13 2.85 19.59
N LEU A 78 10.10 3.75 19.70
CA LEU A 78 10.79 4.37 18.56
C LEU A 78 11.55 3.32 17.74
N ALA A 79 12.25 2.40 18.40
CA ALA A 79 12.95 1.30 17.73
C ALA A 79 11.98 0.37 16.99
N ARG A 80 10.82 0.06 17.56
CA ARG A 80 9.75 -0.73 16.90
C ARG A 80 9.18 0.00 15.68
N GLU A 81 8.98 1.33 15.77
CA GLU A 81 8.49 2.12 14.64
C GLU A 81 9.49 2.09 13.49
N ARG A 82 10.77 2.38 13.79
CA ARG A 82 11.88 2.30 12.82
C ARG A 82 11.96 0.93 12.14
N ALA A 83 11.88 -0.15 12.90
CA ALA A 83 11.98 -1.52 12.39
C ALA A 83 10.84 -1.88 11.41
N LYS A 84 9.72 -1.16 11.40
CA LYS A 84 8.65 -1.41 10.43
C LYS A 84 9.10 -1.22 8.99
N ALA A 85 10.00 -0.29 8.73
CA ALA A 85 10.54 -0.03 7.39
C ALA A 85 11.42 -1.18 6.86
N LEU A 86 11.90 -2.05 7.74
CA LEU A 86 12.76 -3.18 7.37
C LEU A 86 12.01 -4.52 7.23
N ARG A 87 10.66 -4.49 7.28
CA ARG A 87 9.83 -5.69 7.17
C ARG A 87 9.77 -6.29 5.78
N ALA A 88 10.20 -5.55 4.76
CA ALA A 88 10.23 -5.99 3.38
C ALA A 88 11.36 -5.30 2.61
N PRO A 89 11.85 -5.92 1.53
CA PRO A 89 12.87 -5.33 0.65
C PRO A 89 12.43 -4.04 -0.03
N VAL A 90 11.15 -3.95 -0.38
CA VAL A 90 10.57 -2.80 -1.09
C VAL A 90 9.31 -2.35 -0.38
N ILE A 91 9.19 -1.04 -0.21
CA ILE A 91 7.97 -0.38 0.26
C ILE A 91 7.47 0.52 -0.85
N VAL A 92 6.18 0.48 -1.12
CA VAL A 92 5.49 1.39 -2.03
C VAL A 92 4.46 2.18 -1.23
N VAL A 93 4.65 3.49 -1.11
CA VAL A 93 3.59 4.36 -0.62
C VAL A 93 2.67 4.70 -1.78
N ALA A 94 1.45 4.18 -1.74
CA ALA A 94 0.41 4.52 -2.70
C ALA A 94 -0.39 5.72 -2.19
N ALA A 95 -0.51 6.75 -3.00
CA ALA A 95 -1.21 7.97 -2.66
C ALA A 95 -2.13 8.43 -3.79
N ALA A 96 -3.16 9.20 -3.43
CA ALA A 96 -3.99 9.96 -4.33
C ALA A 96 -3.56 11.43 -4.28
N ARG A 97 -3.10 11.98 -5.40
CA ARG A 97 -2.91 13.41 -5.59
C ARG A 97 -4.22 14.02 -6.03
N ILE A 98 -4.85 14.72 -5.12
CA ILE A 98 -6.18 15.25 -5.33
C ILE A 98 -6.14 16.45 -6.26
N LYS A 99 -6.90 16.39 -7.32
CA LYS A 99 -7.08 17.49 -8.28
C LYS A 99 -8.45 18.12 -8.08
N PRO A 100 -8.53 19.44 -7.90
CA PRO A 100 -9.81 20.13 -7.87
C PRO A 100 -10.62 19.84 -9.15
N SER A 101 -11.89 19.50 -8.98
CA SER A 101 -12.80 19.23 -10.11
C SER A 101 -14.25 19.45 -9.65
N ASP A 102 -14.99 20.21 -10.43
CA ASP A 102 -16.43 20.44 -10.17
C ASP A 102 -17.29 19.21 -10.48
N LYS A 103 -16.75 18.28 -11.28
CA LYS A 103 -17.50 17.10 -11.76
C LYS A 103 -17.08 15.81 -11.09
N ILE A 104 -15.86 15.75 -10.56
CA ILE A 104 -15.28 14.50 -10.05
C ILE A 104 -14.89 14.71 -8.58
N PRO A 105 -15.71 14.21 -7.65
CA PRO A 105 -15.46 14.33 -6.22
C PRO A 105 -14.11 13.73 -5.81
N GLU A 106 -13.54 14.24 -4.73
CA GLU A 106 -12.30 13.73 -4.14
C GLU A 106 -12.37 12.23 -3.82
N VAL A 107 -13.51 11.77 -3.31
CA VAL A 107 -13.70 10.36 -2.96
C VAL A 107 -13.50 9.43 -4.15
N GLU A 108 -13.89 9.82 -5.36
CA GLU A 108 -13.69 8.99 -6.55
C GLU A 108 -12.22 8.88 -6.92
N GLN A 109 -11.43 9.95 -6.70
CA GLN A 109 -9.99 9.95 -6.90
C GLN A 109 -9.28 9.05 -5.89
N ILE A 110 -9.74 9.06 -4.63
CA ILE A 110 -9.26 8.18 -3.56
C ILE A 110 -9.59 6.72 -3.88
N ILE A 111 -10.82 6.42 -4.32
CA ILE A 111 -11.23 5.06 -4.71
C ILE A 111 -10.40 4.56 -5.89
N SER A 112 -10.16 5.40 -6.90
CA SER A 112 -9.30 5.07 -8.05
C SER A 112 -7.87 4.71 -7.59
N ALA A 113 -7.31 5.48 -6.66
CA ALA A 113 -5.99 5.18 -6.11
C ALA A 113 -6.00 3.90 -5.24
N GLY A 114 -7.10 3.60 -4.55
CA GLY A 114 -7.31 2.34 -3.85
C GLY A 114 -7.35 1.14 -4.79
N ALA A 115 -8.04 1.27 -5.94
CA ALA A 115 -8.05 0.24 -6.98
C ALA A 115 -6.64 0.03 -7.57
N ALA A 116 -5.87 1.11 -7.78
CA ALA A 116 -4.49 1.00 -8.22
C ALA A 116 -3.60 0.29 -7.18
N ALA A 117 -3.77 0.57 -5.90
CA ALA A 117 -3.07 -0.12 -4.81
C ALA A 117 -3.41 -1.63 -4.78
N GLN A 118 -4.67 -2.00 -5.00
CA GLN A 118 -5.06 -3.41 -5.14
C GLN A 118 -4.39 -4.06 -6.36
N ASN A 119 -4.29 -3.37 -7.49
CA ASN A 119 -3.62 -3.89 -8.68
C ASN A 119 -2.12 -4.12 -8.43
N ILE A 120 -1.43 -3.27 -7.63
CA ILE A 120 -0.06 -3.53 -7.18
C ILE A 120 0.04 -4.88 -6.48
N MET A 121 -0.88 -5.18 -5.56
CA MET A 121 -0.87 -6.43 -4.80
C MET A 121 -1.17 -7.64 -5.68
N LEU A 122 -2.09 -7.51 -6.63
CA LEU A 122 -2.43 -8.58 -7.58
C LEU A 122 -1.25 -8.87 -8.51
N ALA A 123 -0.63 -7.84 -9.08
CA ALA A 123 0.52 -8.00 -9.96
C ALA A 123 1.73 -8.60 -9.22
N ALA A 124 2.01 -8.13 -8.00
CA ALA A 124 3.06 -8.74 -7.18
C ALA A 124 2.79 -10.23 -6.91
N HIS A 125 1.55 -10.59 -6.59
CA HIS A 125 1.16 -11.99 -6.39
C HIS A 125 1.31 -12.82 -7.66
N ALA A 126 0.89 -12.30 -8.81
CA ALA A 126 1.04 -12.97 -10.11
C ALA A 126 2.50 -13.23 -10.49
N LEU A 127 3.41 -12.34 -10.08
CA LEU A 127 4.86 -12.48 -10.25
C LEU A 127 5.53 -13.37 -9.19
N GLY A 128 4.76 -13.93 -8.23
CA GLY A 128 5.28 -14.81 -7.18
C GLY A 128 5.76 -14.07 -5.92
N TYR A 129 5.61 -12.76 -5.84
CA TYR A 129 5.94 -11.99 -4.64
C TYR A 129 4.82 -12.01 -3.60
N GLY A 130 5.19 -11.82 -2.35
CA GLY A 130 4.27 -11.49 -1.27
C GLY A 130 4.04 -10.00 -1.20
N ALA A 131 2.84 -9.62 -0.78
CA ALA A 131 2.47 -8.24 -0.53
C ALA A 131 1.69 -8.09 0.78
N MET A 132 1.86 -6.95 1.46
CA MET A 132 1.11 -6.57 2.66
C MET A 132 0.76 -5.10 2.58
N TRP A 133 -0.52 -4.79 2.56
CA TRP A 133 -1.03 -3.41 2.65
C TRP A 133 -1.24 -3.03 4.11
N ARG A 134 -0.66 -1.92 4.50
CA ARG A 134 -0.85 -1.31 5.82
C ARG A 134 -1.16 0.17 5.71
N THR A 135 -1.80 0.68 6.75
CA THR A 135 -2.02 2.10 6.99
C THR A 135 -1.52 2.44 8.41
N GLY A 136 -2.37 2.96 9.26
CA GLY A 136 -2.05 3.36 10.62
C GLY A 136 -1.70 4.85 10.71
N ALA A 137 -1.34 5.30 11.89
CA ALA A 137 -1.11 6.71 12.17
C ALA A 137 -0.19 7.43 11.17
N PRO A 138 0.90 6.82 10.67
CA PRO A 138 1.75 7.50 9.68
C PRO A 138 1.03 7.88 8.39
N ALA A 139 0.07 7.08 7.91
CA ALA A 139 -0.65 7.38 6.67
C ALA A 139 -1.52 8.66 6.76
N TYR A 140 -1.85 9.08 7.95
CA TYR A 140 -2.66 10.28 8.22
C TYR A 140 -1.84 11.47 8.72
N ASP A 141 -0.52 11.31 8.83
CA ASP A 141 0.37 12.33 9.35
C ASP A 141 0.70 13.38 8.27
N PRO A 142 0.34 14.67 8.46
CA PRO A 142 0.68 15.71 7.51
C PRO A 142 2.19 15.86 7.27
N ALA A 143 3.00 15.65 8.30
CA ALA A 143 4.45 15.74 8.17
C ALA A 143 5.04 14.59 7.34
N LEU A 144 4.44 13.38 7.39
CA LEU A 144 4.82 12.31 6.46
C LEU A 144 4.45 12.66 5.02
N LYS A 145 3.24 13.21 4.79
CA LYS A 145 2.85 13.68 3.45
C LYS A 145 3.88 14.68 2.90
N GLN A 146 4.22 15.69 3.68
CA GLN A 146 5.20 16.71 3.29
C GLN A 146 6.57 16.10 2.99
N ALA A 147 7.07 15.20 3.85
CA ALA A 147 8.36 14.54 3.66
C ALA A 147 8.39 13.66 2.39
N LEU A 148 7.24 13.16 1.95
CA LEU A 148 7.08 12.38 0.72
C LEU A 148 6.77 13.25 -0.51
N GLY A 149 6.77 14.56 -0.40
CA GLY A 149 6.45 15.49 -1.49
C GLY A 149 4.99 15.48 -1.91
N LEU A 150 4.09 15.13 -0.99
CA LEU A 150 2.64 15.19 -1.16
C LEU A 150 2.09 16.49 -0.57
N GLU A 151 1.02 16.99 -1.16
CA GLU A 151 0.30 18.15 -0.67
C GLU A 151 -0.60 17.81 0.52
N SER A 152 -1.04 18.82 1.27
CA SER A 152 -1.93 18.61 2.42
C SER A 152 -3.27 17.98 2.03
N THR A 153 -3.76 18.28 0.83
CA THR A 153 -4.99 17.74 0.26
C THR A 153 -4.84 16.31 -0.26
N ASP A 154 -3.61 15.85 -0.54
CA ASP A 154 -3.37 14.49 -1.02
C ASP A 154 -3.70 13.46 0.08
N ALA A 155 -4.02 12.23 -0.33
CA ALA A 155 -4.31 11.15 0.59
C ALA A 155 -3.32 9.98 0.42
N ILE A 156 -2.68 9.54 1.50
CA ILE A 156 -1.94 8.28 1.49
C ILE A 156 -2.97 7.15 1.61
N ILE A 157 -3.08 6.34 0.56
CA ILE A 157 -3.99 5.20 0.47
C ILE A 157 -3.45 4.02 1.28
N GLY A 158 -2.15 3.83 1.23
CA GLY A 158 -1.50 2.77 2.00
C GLY A 158 0.00 2.70 1.80
N ILE A 159 0.62 1.96 2.70
CA ILE A 159 2.03 1.60 2.68
C ILE A 159 2.08 0.11 2.35
N ILE A 160 2.49 -0.23 1.14
CA ILE A 160 2.51 -1.59 0.61
C ILE A 160 3.93 -2.13 0.71
N TYR A 161 4.09 -3.22 1.43
CA TYR A 161 5.34 -3.95 1.59
C TYR A 161 5.40 -5.07 0.55
N LEU A 162 6.49 -5.17 -0.20
CA LEU A 162 6.71 -6.15 -1.26
C LEU A 162 8.01 -6.92 -1.03
N GLY A 163 7.99 -8.22 -1.27
CA GLY A 163 9.18 -9.08 -1.14
C GLY A 163 8.84 -10.54 -1.37
N THR A 164 9.83 -11.39 -1.24
CA THR A 164 9.63 -12.85 -1.25
C THR A 164 8.94 -13.27 0.05
N ARG A 165 7.93 -14.14 -0.04
CA ARG A 165 7.30 -14.72 1.15
C ARG A 165 8.32 -15.54 1.93
N SER A 166 8.38 -15.32 3.24
CA SER A 166 9.15 -16.16 4.16
C SER A 166 8.21 -16.84 5.17
N GLY A 167 8.45 -18.12 5.39
CA GLY A 167 7.59 -18.98 6.22
C GLY A 167 6.45 -19.61 5.42
N GLY A 168 5.93 -20.74 5.94
CA GLY A 168 4.80 -21.45 5.33
C GLY A 168 3.57 -20.55 5.22
N SER A 169 2.69 -20.87 4.29
CA SER A 169 1.36 -20.24 4.22
C SER A 169 0.69 -20.42 5.58
N ALA A 170 0.49 -19.35 6.32
CA ALA A 170 -0.48 -19.40 7.42
C ALA A 170 -1.80 -19.85 6.80
N ALA A 171 -2.53 -20.74 7.50
CA ALA A 171 -3.85 -21.13 7.04
C ALA A 171 -4.62 -19.85 6.67
N ALA A 172 -5.04 -19.76 5.41
CA ALA A 172 -5.78 -18.59 4.96
C ALA A 172 -6.99 -18.43 5.89
N PRO A 173 -7.24 -17.23 6.41
CA PRO A 173 -8.43 -17.02 7.23
C PRO A 173 -9.66 -17.42 6.44
N ALA A 174 -10.65 -17.98 7.14
CA ALA A 174 -11.93 -18.34 6.52
C ALA A 174 -12.46 -17.13 5.76
N ARG A 175 -12.79 -17.33 4.49
CA ARG A 175 -13.34 -16.25 3.67
C ARG A 175 -14.81 -16.08 3.99
N PRO A 176 -15.32 -14.83 3.99
CA PRO A 176 -16.74 -14.59 4.19
C PRO A 176 -17.56 -15.22 3.05
N VAL A 177 -18.78 -15.61 3.37
CA VAL A 177 -19.74 -16.15 2.40
C VAL A 177 -20.36 -14.98 1.64
N PRO A 178 -20.43 -15.02 0.29
CA PRO A 178 -21.00 -13.90 -0.48
C PRO A 178 -22.41 -13.49 -0.04
N GLY A 179 -23.25 -14.42 0.39
CA GLY A 179 -24.59 -14.13 0.85
C GLY A 179 -24.70 -13.19 2.05
N ASP A 180 -23.63 -13.04 2.84
CA ASP A 180 -23.60 -12.11 3.97
C ASP A 180 -23.42 -10.64 3.52
N PHE A 181 -23.07 -10.40 2.24
CA PHE A 181 -22.68 -9.10 1.70
C PHE A 181 -23.43 -8.72 0.42
N VAL A 182 -24.23 -9.63 -0.12
CA VAL A 182 -24.94 -9.43 -1.39
C VAL A 182 -26.44 -9.38 -1.09
N GLU A 183 -27.03 -8.24 -1.38
CA GLU A 183 -28.47 -8.03 -1.30
C GLU A 183 -29.04 -7.89 -2.71
N HIS A 184 -30.17 -8.52 -2.95
CA HIS A 184 -30.91 -8.37 -4.20
C HIS A 184 -32.01 -7.30 -4.00
N TRP A 185 -31.97 -6.28 -4.84
CA TRP A 185 -33.02 -5.27 -4.82
C TRP A 185 -34.29 -5.82 -5.50
N HIS A 186 -35.41 -5.76 -4.82
CA HIS A 186 -36.67 -6.32 -5.29
C HIS A 186 -37.72 -5.26 -5.69
N GLY A 187 -37.32 -4.00 -5.85
CA GLY A 187 -38.21 -2.90 -6.24
C GLY A 187 -38.73 -2.08 -5.07
#